data_5effb640f97accc8ca57107c74d0f240
#
_entry.id   5effb640f97accc8ca57107c74d0f240
#
_cell.length_a   1.000
_cell.length_b   1.000
_cell.length_c   1.000
_cell.angle_alpha   90.00
_cell.angle_beta   90.00
_cell.angle_gamma   90.00
#
_symmetry.space_group_name_H-M   'P 1'
#
loop_
_entity.id
_entity.type
_entity.pdbx_description
1 polymer ?
#
loop_
_entity_poly.entity_id
_entity_poly.type
_entity_poly.pdbx_seq_one_letter_code
_entity_poly.pdbx_strand_id
1 'polypeptide(L)'
;MAEITETPSQNILDELALLRVQLDQEVPPKVLDKNLLIATWNIRAFGNLTKKWDSEGDDSPRRDFRALLEITEIVSRFHVVAIQEVRENIRALRYLLKLLGPHWGVILTDVTKGSQGN
;
A
#
# COMPACT_ATOMS: atom_id res chain seq x y z
N MET A 1 -1.66 9.62 -18.91
CA MET A 1 -1.24 9.11 -17.60
C MET A 1 -2.41 8.44 -16.91
N ALA A 2 -2.16 7.32 -16.26
CA ALA A 2 -3.24 6.61 -15.56
C ALA A 2 -3.62 7.33 -14.27
N GLU A 3 -4.87 7.19 -13.88
CA GLU A 3 -5.40 7.69 -12.62
C GLU A 3 -5.74 6.52 -11.71
N ILE A 4 -5.41 6.64 -10.43
CA ILE A 4 -5.66 5.59 -9.44
C ILE A 4 -7.16 5.27 -9.30
N THR A 5 -8.01 6.21 -9.68
CA THR A 5 -9.46 6.05 -9.59
C THR A 5 -10.07 5.31 -10.77
N GLU A 6 -9.29 5.03 -11.81
CA GLU A 6 -9.77 4.25 -12.94
C GLU A 6 -10.01 2.79 -12.53
N THR A 7 -10.88 2.12 -13.26
CA THR A 7 -11.06 0.69 -13.07
C THR A 7 -9.85 -0.05 -13.66
N PRO A 8 -9.15 -0.88 -12.86
CA PRO A 8 -8.03 -1.65 -13.39
C PRO A 8 -8.46 -2.69 -14.41
N SER A 9 -7.48 -3.22 -15.14
CA SER A 9 -7.73 -4.33 -16.06
C SER A 9 -8.18 -5.58 -15.31
N GLN A 10 -8.82 -6.49 -16.05
CA GLN A 10 -9.37 -7.70 -15.43
C GLN A 10 -8.29 -8.57 -14.76
N ASN A 11 -7.11 -8.67 -15.36
CA ASN A 11 -6.06 -9.48 -14.76
C ASN A 11 -5.56 -8.89 -13.42
N ILE A 12 -5.57 -7.59 -13.27
CA ILE A 12 -5.25 -6.95 -11.98
C ILE A 12 -6.34 -7.25 -10.97
N LEU A 13 -7.60 -7.16 -11.38
CA LEU A 13 -8.72 -7.48 -10.51
C LEU A 13 -8.70 -8.95 -10.07
N ASP A 14 -8.37 -9.86 -10.98
CA ASP A 14 -8.28 -11.28 -10.67
C ASP A 14 -7.17 -11.56 -9.66
N GLU A 15 -6.02 -10.93 -9.84
CA GLU A 15 -4.89 -11.05 -8.94
C GLU A 15 -5.24 -10.52 -7.54
N LEU A 16 -5.94 -9.39 -7.49
CA LEU A 16 -6.39 -8.82 -6.22
C LEU A 16 -7.39 -9.74 -5.52
N ALA A 17 -8.27 -10.38 -6.29
CA ALA A 17 -9.24 -11.35 -5.73
C ALA A 17 -8.52 -12.53 -5.09
N LEU A 18 -7.45 -13.04 -5.71
CA LEU A 18 -6.65 -14.13 -5.13
C LEU A 18 -5.97 -13.69 -3.84
N LEU A 19 -5.44 -12.47 -3.82
CA LEU A 19 -4.84 -11.92 -2.61
C LEU A 19 -5.87 -11.85 -1.48
N ARG A 20 -7.08 -11.41 -1.78
CA ARG A 20 -8.15 -11.31 -0.78
C ARG A 20 -8.48 -12.67 -0.17
N VAL A 21 -8.55 -13.71 -0.99
CA VAL A 21 -8.79 -15.08 -0.51
C VAL A 21 -7.69 -15.49 0.45
N GLN A 22 -6.44 -15.24 0.09
CA GLN A 22 -5.31 -15.59 0.94
C GLN A 22 -5.34 -14.82 2.25
N LEU A 23 -5.63 -13.53 2.22
CA LEU A 23 -5.73 -12.71 3.42
C LEU A 23 -6.87 -13.18 4.33
N ASP A 24 -8.00 -13.56 3.74
CA ASP A 24 -9.13 -14.09 4.50
C ASP A 24 -8.77 -15.36 5.28
N GLN A 25 -7.84 -16.15 4.74
CA GLN A 25 -7.39 -17.38 5.38
C GLN A 25 -6.32 -17.13 6.44
N GLU A 26 -5.45 -16.15 6.24
CA GLU A 26 -4.25 -15.98 7.07
C GLU A 26 -4.37 -14.88 8.12
N VAL A 27 -5.23 -13.90 7.91
CA VAL A 27 -5.40 -12.78 8.83
C VAL A 27 -6.77 -12.89 9.51
N PRO A 28 -6.82 -12.85 10.85
CA PRO A 28 -8.12 -12.90 11.54
C PRO A 28 -8.99 -11.72 11.14
N PRO A 29 -10.32 -11.87 11.12
CA PRO A 29 -11.19 -10.74 10.84
C PRO A 29 -11.15 -9.72 11.98
N LYS A 30 -11.39 -8.47 11.64
CA LYS A 30 -11.57 -7.42 12.64
C LYS A 30 -12.90 -7.64 13.33
N VAL A 31 -12.88 -7.68 14.66
CA VAL A 31 -14.10 -7.83 15.45
C VAL A 31 -14.14 -6.70 16.47
N LEU A 32 -15.16 -5.83 16.34
CA LEU A 32 -15.31 -4.66 17.20
C LEU A 32 -15.28 -5.06 18.68
N ASP A 33 -14.48 -4.34 19.45
CA ASP A 33 -14.31 -4.55 20.91
C ASP A 33 -13.76 -5.93 21.29
N LYS A 34 -13.27 -6.70 20.33
CA LYS A 34 -12.76 -8.05 20.58
C LYS A 34 -11.28 -8.19 20.27
N ASN A 35 -10.79 -7.53 19.22
CA ASN A 35 -9.40 -7.64 18.86
C ASN A 35 -8.82 -6.30 18.39
N LEU A 36 -7.51 -6.24 18.41
CA LEU A 36 -6.74 -5.13 17.84
C LEU A 36 -5.62 -5.76 17.02
N LEU A 37 -5.72 -5.63 15.71
CA LEU A 37 -4.75 -6.21 14.79
C LEU A 37 -3.68 -5.17 14.45
N ILE A 38 -2.47 -5.46 14.86
CA ILE A 38 -1.32 -4.55 14.67
C ILE A 38 -0.27 -5.29 13.85
N ALA A 39 0.27 -4.62 12.85
CA ALA A 39 1.33 -5.17 12.03
C ALA A 39 2.46 -4.16 11.88
N THR A 40 3.65 -4.68 11.62
CA THR A 40 4.78 -3.87 11.18
C THR A 40 5.18 -4.36 9.79
N TRP A 41 5.55 -3.43 8.93
CA TRP A 41 5.90 -3.77 7.56
C TRP A 41 7.04 -2.91 7.08
N ASN A 42 8.15 -3.55 6.75
CA ASN A 42 9.27 -2.86 6.15
C ASN A 42 9.08 -2.88 4.63
N ILE A 43 8.31 -1.91 4.14
CA ILE A 43 8.12 -1.77 2.70
C ILE A 43 9.33 -1.05 2.15
N ARG A 44 10.10 -1.74 1.32
CA ARG A 44 11.34 -1.20 0.79
C ARG A 44 11.10 0.13 0.09
N ALA A 45 11.81 1.17 0.52
CA ALA A 45 11.82 2.49 -0.09
C ALA A 45 10.41 3.02 -0.40
N PHE A 46 9.53 2.99 0.59
CA PHE A 46 8.15 3.42 0.39
C PHE A 46 8.09 4.94 0.23
N GLY A 47 8.12 5.40 -1.00
CA GLY A 47 8.18 6.82 -1.32
C GLY A 47 7.41 7.15 -2.58
N ASN A 48 8.09 7.15 -3.70
CA ASN A 48 7.47 7.47 -4.98
C ASN A 48 6.86 6.23 -5.64
N LEU A 49 6.09 6.46 -6.69
CA LEU A 49 5.57 5.39 -7.53
C LEU A 49 5.42 5.91 -8.96
N THR A 50 5.32 4.99 -9.91
CA THR A 50 5.04 5.29 -11.29
C THR A 50 3.52 5.28 -11.50
N LYS A 51 2.98 6.35 -12.09
CA LYS A 51 1.53 6.50 -12.26
C LYS A 51 1.02 5.70 -13.47
N LYS A 52 1.20 4.39 -13.39
CA LYS A 52 0.75 3.41 -14.37
C LYS A 52 0.19 2.22 -13.64
N TRP A 53 -0.72 1.50 -14.29
CA TRP A 53 -1.24 0.24 -13.73
C TRP A 53 -0.20 -0.87 -13.81
N ASP A 54 0.61 -0.89 -14.85
CA ASP A 54 1.71 -1.83 -15.01
C ASP A 54 2.95 -1.05 -15.43
N SER A 55 3.95 -1.02 -14.56
CA SER A 55 5.22 -0.38 -14.89
C SER A 55 6.05 -1.30 -15.78
N GLU A 56 6.92 -0.67 -16.57
CA GLU A 56 7.84 -1.37 -17.45
C GLU A 56 9.25 -1.41 -16.86
N GLY A 57 10.13 -2.19 -17.48
CA GLY A 57 11.48 -2.38 -16.96
C GLY A 57 12.30 -1.12 -16.81
N ASP A 58 12.01 -0.10 -17.63
CA ASP A 58 12.71 1.19 -17.62
C ASP A 58 12.03 2.24 -16.74
N ASP A 59 10.88 1.93 -16.17
CA ASP A 59 10.23 2.84 -15.22
C ASP A 59 10.98 2.88 -13.89
N SER A 60 11.06 4.05 -13.31
CA SER A 60 11.68 4.26 -12.01
C SER A 60 10.83 5.20 -11.16
N PRO A 61 10.30 4.72 -10.03
CA PRO A 61 10.45 3.36 -9.50
C PRO A 61 9.56 2.36 -10.26
N ARG A 62 9.83 1.08 -10.07
CA ARG A 62 9.00 0.02 -10.65
C ARG A 62 7.64 -0.10 -9.95
N ARG A 63 7.54 0.35 -8.72
CA ARG A 63 6.27 0.34 -7.98
C ARG A 63 5.23 1.15 -8.73
N ASP A 64 4.08 0.56 -8.95
CA ASP A 64 3.00 1.12 -9.75
C ASP A 64 1.67 1.06 -9.00
N PHE A 65 0.58 1.43 -9.67
CA PHE A 65 -0.74 1.39 -9.06
C PHE A 65 -1.19 -0.03 -8.71
N ARG A 66 -0.78 -1.01 -9.50
CA ARG A 66 -1.08 -2.41 -9.21
C ARG A 66 -0.49 -2.84 -7.89
N ALA A 67 0.80 -2.55 -7.68
CA ALA A 67 1.46 -2.84 -6.42
C ALA A 67 0.78 -2.09 -5.27
N LEU A 68 0.38 -0.86 -5.48
CA LEU A 68 -0.26 -0.06 -4.44
C LEU A 68 -1.63 -0.60 -4.05
N LEU A 69 -2.41 -1.13 -4.99
CA LEU A 69 -3.67 -1.79 -4.67
C LEU A 69 -3.46 -2.99 -3.74
N GLU A 70 -2.42 -3.78 -4.02
CA GLU A 70 -2.10 -4.94 -3.19
C GLU A 70 -1.65 -4.51 -1.80
N ILE A 71 -0.81 -3.48 -1.69
CA ILE A 71 -0.39 -2.92 -0.41
C ILE A 71 -1.61 -2.43 0.37
N THR A 72 -2.51 -1.72 -0.29
CA THR A 72 -3.72 -1.19 0.32
C THR A 72 -4.60 -2.32 0.88
N GLU A 73 -4.78 -3.39 0.10
CA GLU A 73 -5.59 -4.52 0.54
C GLU A 73 -5.00 -5.16 1.80
N ILE A 74 -3.68 -5.33 1.84
CA ILE A 74 -3.01 -5.90 3.01
C ILE A 74 -3.17 -4.98 4.22
N VAL A 75 -2.88 -3.69 4.06
CA VAL A 75 -2.97 -2.73 5.16
C VAL A 75 -4.39 -2.65 5.71
N SER A 76 -5.40 -2.73 4.84
CA SER A 76 -6.80 -2.61 5.25
C SER A 76 -7.26 -3.72 6.21
N ARG A 77 -6.51 -4.82 6.28
CA ARG A 77 -6.85 -5.95 7.14
C ARG A 77 -6.43 -5.75 8.60
N PHE A 78 -5.74 -4.66 8.90
CA PHE A 78 -5.25 -4.36 10.24
C PHE A 78 -5.85 -3.08 10.77
N HIS A 79 -5.78 -2.89 12.08
CA HIS A 79 -6.19 -1.62 12.71
C HIS A 79 -5.05 -0.62 12.68
N VAL A 80 -3.84 -1.09 12.91
CA VAL A 80 -2.63 -0.26 12.94
C VAL A 80 -1.53 -0.97 12.16
N VAL A 81 -0.89 -0.23 11.27
CA VAL A 81 0.28 -0.73 10.55
C VAL A 81 1.41 0.27 10.70
N ALA A 82 2.53 -0.18 11.24
CA ALA A 82 3.74 0.61 11.29
C ALA A 82 4.56 0.31 10.04
N ILE A 83 4.66 1.29 9.15
CA ILE A 83 5.42 1.14 7.91
C ILE A 83 6.80 1.75 8.09
N GLN A 84 7.82 0.95 7.84
CA GLN A 84 9.20 1.38 7.91
C GLN A 84 9.71 1.81 6.54
N GLU A 85 10.82 2.53 6.51
CA GLU A 85 11.46 3.03 5.30
C GLU A 85 10.60 3.97 4.46
N VAL A 86 9.76 4.76 5.12
CA VAL A 86 9.03 5.82 4.41
C VAL A 86 10.03 6.89 3.98
N ARG A 87 9.98 7.26 2.71
CA ARG A 87 10.91 8.23 2.12
C ARG A 87 10.36 9.65 2.21
N GLU A 88 11.23 10.61 1.95
CA GLU A 88 10.85 12.02 1.92
C GLU A 88 9.73 12.29 0.91
N ASN A 89 9.79 11.65 -0.25
CA ASN A 89 8.68 11.69 -1.21
C ASN A 89 7.56 10.80 -0.69
N ILE A 90 6.44 11.39 -0.32
CA ILE A 90 5.33 10.68 0.30
C ILE A 90 4.19 10.40 -0.68
N ARG A 91 4.48 10.38 -1.98
CA ARG A 91 3.44 10.14 -3.00
C ARG A 91 2.73 8.81 -2.80
N ALA A 92 3.48 7.72 -2.60
CA ALA A 92 2.88 6.41 -2.39
C ALA A 92 2.01 6.40 -1.13
N LEU A 93 2.48 7.03 -0.07
CA LEU A 93 1.71 7.14 1.18
C LEU A 93 0.40 7.91 0.98
N ARG A 94 0.45 9.00 0.21
CA ARG A 94 -0.76 9.78 -0.08
C ARG A 94 -1.79 8.95 -0.84
N TYR A 95 -1.36 8.20 -1.84
CA TYR A 95 -2.26 7.33 -2.59
C TYR A 95 -2.80 6.21 -1.71
N LEU A 96 -1.95 5.64 -0.85
CA LEU A 96 -2.39 4.63 0.09
C LEU A 96 -3.52 5.16 0.98
N LEU A 97 -3.35 6.34 1.56
CA LEU A 97 -4.36 6.95 2.41
C LEU A 97 -5.64 7.24 1.64
N LYS A 98 -5.52 7.68 0.39
CA LYS A 98 -6.67 7.93 -0.47
C LYS A 98 -7.48 6.67 -0.70
N LEU A 99 -6.80 5.56 -0.96
CA LEU A 99 -7.45 4.28 -1.20
C LEU A 99 -8.04 3.67 0.07
N LEU A 100 -7.41 3.88 1.21
CA LEU A 100 -7.91 3.39 2.50
C LEU A 100 -9.16 4.14 2.96
N GLY A 101 -9.28 5.41 2.59
CA GLY A 101 -10.45 6.21 2.91
C GLY A 101 -10.28 7.10 4.13
N PRO A 102 -11.35 7.86 4.48
CA PRO A 102 -11.24 8.94 5.47
C PRO A 102 -11.10 8.48 6.91
N HIS A 103 -11.33 7.21 7.20
CA HIS A 103 -11.21 6.69 8.56
C HIS A 103 -9.76 6.33 8.93
N TRP A 104 -8.85 6.44 7.98
CA TRP A 104 -7.44 6.17 8.21
C TRP A 104 -6.67 7.48 8.35
N GLY A 105 -5.68 7.47 9.23
CA GLY A 105 -4.79 8.60 9.41
C GLY A 105 -3.35 8.12 9.45
N VAL A 106 -2.42 9.06 9.47
CA VAL A 106 -0.99 8.77 9.51
C VAL A 106 -0.30 9.67 10.52
N ILE A 107 0.66 9.08 11.22
CA ILE A 107 1.58 9.83 12.07
C ILE A 107 2.98 9.53 11.53
N LEU A 108 3.67 10.57 11.07
CA LEU A 108 5.03 10.44 10.58
C LEU A 108 5.99 10.86 11.68
N THR A 109 6.97 10.01 11.95
CA THR A 109 8.01 10.33 12.93
C THR A 109 9.26 10.83 12.24
N ASP A 110 9.88 9.98 11.42
CA ASP A 110 11.07 10.30 10.66
C ASP A 110 10.90 9.88 9.21
N VAL A 111 11.39 10.72 8.30
CA VAL A 111 11.32 10.44 6.88
C VAL A 111 12.73 10.41 6.32
N THR A 112 13.08 9.31 5.65
CA THR A 112 14.40 9.16 5.03
C THR A 112 14.46 9.98 3.76
N LYS A 113 15.56 10.70 3.58
CA LYS A 113 15.76 11.48 2.37
C LYS A 113 16.30 10.61 1.25
N GLY A 114 15.53 10.53 0.16
CA GLY A 114 16.00 9.97 -1.10
C GLY A 114 16.86 8.73 -0.99
N SER A 115 18.03 8.78 -1.54
CA SER A 115 18.98 7.68 -1.58
C SER A 115 19.87 7.57 -0.35
N GLN A 116 19.72 8.49 0.58
CA GLN A 116 20.50 8.41 1.80
C GLN A 116 20.01 7.26 2.62
N GLY A 117 20.94 6.49 2.95
CA GLY A 117 20.69 5.22 3.46
C GLY A 117 19.72 5.05 4.52
N ASN A 118 19.47 4.11 4.78
CA ASN A 118 18.88 3.40 5.85
C ASN A 118 18.75 1.98 5.49
#